data_15e63ffef6323e78957f3908257fb674
#
_entry.id   15e63ffef6323e78957f3908257fb674
#
_cell.length_a   1.000
_cell.length_b   1.000
_cell.length_c   1.000
_cell.angle_alpha   90.00
_cell.angle_beta   90.00
_cell.angle_gamma   90.00
#
_symmetry.space_group_name_H-M   'P 1'
#
loop_
_entity.id
_entity.type
_entity.pdbx_description
1 polymer ?
#
loop_
_entity_poly.entity_id
_entity_poly.type
_entity_poly.pdbx_seq_one_letter_code
_entity_poly.pdbx_strand_id
1 'polypeptide(L)'
;MDIDAGEALVRAIGPLARSTHRPGAIGQIGGFGGLFDLAEAGFRDPILVATTDGVGTKLQLLAQSGRHRVAGLDLVAMCVNDLVVQGAHPLFFLDYYATAKIESDQASEVIAGIAEGCRESRCALIGGESAEMPEHYRPGDYDLAGFAIGAVERQWRLPRNDMVAGDVVLGLASNGIHANGFSLVRKIMRDEKLELADPAPFASEQSLADALLAPTRIYTRSILKLLGHTDVVKGMAHITGGGMIDNLPRVLPKGMVARVDAGSWRAPPVFLWLYEVGKLKPEEMLRTFNCGIGMTMVVTANYADATMTYLTEQGETVYYLGELTPGDGPRVEIEGMDG
;
A
#
# COMPACT_ATOMS: atom_id res chain seq x y z
N MET A 1 17.52 27.89 1.89
CA MET A 1 16.15 27.63 1.40
C MET A 1 15.80 28.71 0.39
N ASP A 2 15.46 28.30 -0.82
CA ASP A 2 14.99 29.21 -1.87
C ASP A 2 13.48 29.46 -1.65
N ILE A 3 13.15 30.63 -1.07
CA ILE A 3 11.76 30.99 -0.74
C ILE A 3 10.90 31.07 -2.01
N ASP A 4 11.47 31.63 -3.08
CA ASP A 4 10.74 31.80 -4.35
C ASP A 4 10.40 30.44 -4.99
N ALA A 5 11.31 29.46 -4.91
CA ALA A 5 11.07 28.10 -5.37
C ALA A 5 9.97 27.39 -4.53
N GLY A 6 9.98 27.59 -3.22
CA GLY A 6 8.93 27.06 -2.33
C GLY A 6 7.55 27.65 -2.64
N GLU A 7 7.45 28.97 -2.83
CA GLU A 7 6.19 29.62 -3.21
C GLU A 7 5.71 29.20 -4.61
N ALA A 8 6.62 29.00 -5.56
CA ALA A 8 6.28 28.51 -6.89
C ALA A 8 5.71 27.10 -6.82
N LEU A 9 6.30 26.21 -6.01
CA LEU A 9 5.81 24.87 -5.76
C LEU A 9 4.40 24.90 -5.16
N VAL A 10 4.15 25.68 -4.10
CA VAL A 10 2.83 25.81 -3.47
C VAL A 10 1.78 26.28 -4.48
N ARG A 11 2.12 27.22 -5.36
CA ARG A 11 1.22 27.67 -6.43
C ARG A 11 0.89 26.52 -7.43
N ALA A 12 1.89 25.71 -7.78
CA ALA A 12 1.73 24.59 -8.72
C ALA A 12 0.88 23.45 -8.14
N ILE A 13 1.04 23.12 -6.86
CA ILE A 13 0.33 22.01 -6.21
C ILE A 13 -1.11 22.36 -5.79
N GLY A 14 -1.44 23.64 -5.64
CA GLY A 14 -2.78 24.08 -5.22
C GLY A 14 -3.94 23.48 -6.06
N PRO A 15 -3.88 23.47 -7.40
CA PRO A 15 -4.89 22.80 -8.24
C PRO A 15 -4.95 21.30 -8.04
N LEU A 16 -3.80 20.64 -7.82
CA LEU A 16 -3.73 19.19 -7.57
C LEU A 16 -4.45 18.82 -6.27
N ALA A 17 -4.17 19.56 -5.20
CA ALA A 17 -4.85 19.35 -3.92
C ALA A 17 -6.36 19.59 -4.02
N ARG A 18 -6.78 20.69 -4.66
CA ARG A 18 -8.21 20.94 -4.89
C ARG A 18 -8.92 19.82 -5.66
N SER A 19 -8.21 19.13 -6.57
CA SER A 19 -8.77 18.01 -7.33
C SER A 19 -9.11 16.77 -6.47
N THR A 20 -8.60 16.71 -5.23
CA THR A 20 -8.84 15.63 -4.27
C THR A 20 -9.96 15.96 -3.28
N HIS A 21 -10.55 17.14 -3.39
CA HIS A 21 -11.54 17.64 -2.43
C HIS A 21 -12.73 16.69 -2.26
N ARG A 22 -13.19 16.56 -1.02
CA ARG A 22 -14.34 15.73 -0.65
C ARG A 22 -15.15 16.40 0.45
N PRO A 23 -16.42 15.95 0.72
CA PRO A 23 -17.17 16.44 1.87
C PRO A 23 -16.40 16.29 3.18
N GLY A 24 -16.43 17.33 4.00
CA GLY A 24 -15.69 17.43 5.25
C GLY A 24 -14.34 18.14 5.13
N ALA A 25 -13.68 18.19 3.96
CA ALA A 25 -12.44 18.94 3.80
C ALA A 25 -12.71 20.44 3.73
N ILE A 26 -12.12 21.23 4.65
CA ILE A 26 -12.33 22.66 4.79
C ILE A 26 -11.05 23.43 4.49
N GLY A 27 -11.14 24.47 3.67
CA GLY A 27 -10.04 25.38 3.41
C GLY A 27 -9.20 25.05 2.19
N GLN A 28 -8.01 25.65 2.13
CA GLN A 28 -7.04 25.50 1.05
C GLN A 28 -5.65 25.26 1.64
N ILE A 29 -4.75 24.68 0.87
CA ILE A 29 -3.34 24.54 1.22
C ILE A 29 -2.71 25.92 1.43
N GLY A 30 -1.79 26.05 2.41
CA GLY A 30 -1.05 27.28 2.74
C GLY A 30 -1.43 27.91 4.07
N GLY A 31 -2.37 27.31 4.82
CA GLY A 31 -2.65 27.67 6.23
C GLY A 31 -1.73 26.91 7.20
N PHE A 32 -1.83 27.22 8.50
CA PHE A 32 -1.08 26.51 9.55
C PHE A 32 -1.51 25.04 9.72
N GLY A 33 -2.69 24.65 9.22
CA GLY A 33 -3.20 23.29 9.30
C GLY A 33 -4.41 23.08 8.42
N GLY A 34 -4.64 21.84 8.03
CA GLY A 34 -5.84 21.40 7.34
C GLY A 34 -6.99 21.17 8.32
N LEU A 35 -8.21 21.57 7.96
CA LEU A 35 -9.41 21.34 8.74
C LEU A 35 -10.28 20.27 8.06
N PHE A 36 -10.90 19.41 8.89
CA PHE A 36 -11.80 18.38 8.39
C PHE A 36 -13.01 18.21 9.32
N ASP A 37 -14.22 18.30 8.77
CA ASP A 37 -15.48 18.13 9.48
C ASP A 37 -16.01 16.71 9.30
N LEU A 38 -16.02 15.94 10.39
CA LEU A 38 -16.49 14.54 10.39
C LEU A 38 -18.01 14.44 10.21
N ALA A 39 -18.76 15.42 10.70
CA ALA A 39 -20.22 15.42 10.57
C ALA A 39 -20.63 15.69 9.11
N GLU A 40 -19.97 16.64 8.43
CA GLU A 40 -20.17 16.89 7.00
C GLU A 40 -19.76 15.66 6.14
N ALA A 41 -18.75 14.89 6.60
CA ALA A 41 -18.36 13.63 5.96
C ALA A 41 -19.33 12.47 6.23
N GLY A 42 -20.38 12.67 7.05
CA GLY A 42 -21.47 11.72 7.29
C GLY A 42 -21.26 10.76 8.46
N PHE A 43 -20.24 10.96 9.30
CA PHE A 43 -19.98 10.13 10.47
C PHE A 43 -20.82 10.55 11.69
N ARG A 44 -21.21 9.56 12.51
CA ARG A 44 -22.05 9.77 13.70
C ARG A 44 -21.36 9.44 15.02
N ASP A 45 -20.72 8.25 15.10
CA ASP A 45 -19.91 7.80 16.26
C ASP A 45 -18.57 7.24 15.77
N PRO A 46 -17.72 8.06 15.09
CA PRO A 46 -16.50 7.58 14.48
C PRO A 46 -15.39 7.32 15.50
N ILE A 47 -14.58 6.31 15.18
CA ILE A 47 -13.22 6.17 15.69
C ILE A 47 -12.28 6.68 14.60
N LEU A 48 -11.36 7.58 14.94
CA LEU A 48 -10.29 8.00 14.06
C LEU A 48 -9.20 6.93 13.99
N VAL A 49 -8.72 6.67 12.79
CA VAL A 49 -7.58 5.80 12.53
C VAL A 49 -6.52 6.65 11.85
N ALA A 50 -5.30 6.61 12.37
CA ALA A 50 -4.17 7.34 11.81
C ALA A 50 -3.07 6.35 11.42
N THR A 51 -2.52 6.52 10.23
CA THR A 51 -1.42 5.73 9.70
C THR A 51 -0.31 6.66 9.21
N THR A 52 0.92 6.18 9.26
CA THR A 52 2.07 6.83 8.66
C THR A 52 2.96 5.78 8.03
N ASP A 53 3.44 6.05 6.84
CA ASP A 53 4.37 5.18 6.13
C ASP A 53 5.23 6.00 5.15
N GLY A 54 6.26 5.35 4.61
CA GLY A 54 7.12 5.87 3.55
C GLY A 54 7.13 4.92 2.35
N VAL A 55 7.91 5.27 1.33
CA VAL A 55 8.13 4.42 0.14
C VAL A 55 9.38 3.55 0.29
N GLY A 56 10.30 3.98 1.14
CA GLY A 56 11.54 3.28 1.39
C GLY A 56 12.51 3.28 0.21
N THR A 57 13.33 2.24 0.09
CA THR A 57 14.46 2.21 -0.86
C THR A 57 14.05 2.07 -2.33
N LYS A 58 12.78 1.85 -2.65
CA LYS A 58 12.23 1.96 -4.01
C LYS A 58 12.44 3.36 -4.58
N LEU A 59 12.40 4.41 -3.71
CA LEU A 59 12.62 5.81 -4.11
C LEU A 59 13.90 6.00 -4.93
N GLN A 60 14.98 5.27 -4.61
CA GLN A 60 16.24 5.43 -5.34
C GLN A 60 16.12 4.96 -6.80
N LEU A 61 15.39 3.87 -7.06
CA LEU A 61 15.16 3.40 -8.44
C LEU A 61 14.14 4.32 -9.16
N LEU A 62 13.15 4.82 -8.46
CA LEU A 62 12.18 5.78 -9.00
C LEU A 62 12.85 7.10 -9.38
N ALA A 63 13.74 7.62 -8.53
CA ALA A 63 14.53 8.83 -8.82
C ALA A 63 15.45 8.61 -10.03
N GLN A 64 16.20 7.49 -10.07
CA GLN A 64 17.10 7.16 -11.16
C GLN A 64 16.38 7.00 -12.52
N SER A 65 15.14 6.51 -12.50
CA SER A 65 14.32 6.29 -13.71
C SER A 65 13.42 7.48 -14.07
N GLY A 66 13.42 8.56 -13.29
CA GLY A 66 12.53 9.71 -13.46
C GLY A 66 11.04 9.41 -13.22
N ARG A 67 10.72 8.32 -12.50
CA ARG A 67 9.33 7.88 -12.25
C ARG A 67 8.77 8.48 -10.96
N HIS A 68 8.92 9.77 -10.79
CA HIS A 68 8.58 10.49 -9.54
C HIS A 68 7.09 10.39 -9.19
N ARG A 69 6.21 10.33 -10.18
CA ARG A 69 4.77 10.18 -9.97
C ARG A 69 4.40 8.86 -9.28
N VAL A 70 5.13 7.77 -9.59
CA VAL A 70 4.95 6.48 -8.93
C VAL A 70 5.30 6.57 -7.44
N ALA A 71 6.31 7.36 -7.07
CA ALA A 71 6.65 7.57 -5.66
C ALA A 71 5.49 8.16 -4.86
N GLY A 72 4.78 9.15 -5.42
CA GLY A 72 3.59 9.72 -4.79
C GLY A 72 2.43 8.74 -4.68
N LEU A 73 2.19 7.92 -5.72
CA LEU A 73 1.18 6.85 -5.68
C LEU A 73 1.50 5.80 -4.62
N ASP A 74 2.76 5.32 -4.58
CA ASP A 74 3.20 4.36 -3.57
C ASP A 74 2.99 4.90 -2.16
N LEU A 75 3.36 6.15 -1.91
CA LEU A 75 3.22 6.78 -0.60
C LEU A 75 1.78 6.76 -0.10
N VAL A 76 0.83 7.16 -0.96
CA VAL A 76 -0.60 7.16 -0.60
C VAL A 76 -1.08 5.73 -0.40
N ALA A 77 -0.75 4.81 -1.32
CA ALA A 77 -1.17 3.42 -1.25
C ALA A 77 -0.75 2.75 0.06
N MET A 78 0.51 2.94 0.49
CA MET A 78 1.02 2.38 1.74
C MET A 78 0.19 2.84 2.94
N CYS A 79 -0.15 4.12 3.02
CA CYS A 79 -0.92 4.68 4.12
C CYS A 79 -2.41 4.30 4.06
N VAL A 80 -3.07 4.43 2.90
CA VAL A 80 -4.53 4.23 2.83
C VAL A 80 -4.95 2.77 2.87
N ASN A 81 -4.08 1.85 2.43
CA ASN A 81 -4.32 0.42 2.59
C ASN A 81 -4.28 0.01 4.08
N ASP A 82 -3.40 0.65 4.88
CA ASP A 82 -3.36 0.43 6.33
C ASP A 82 -4.58 1.02 7.06
N LEU A 83 -5.21 2.06 6.51
CA LEU A 83 -6.51 2.53 7.02
C LEU A 83 -7.63 1.53 6.75
N VAL A 84 -7.70 1.03 5.50
CA VAL A 84 -8.83 0.18 5.09
C VAL A 84 -8.84 -1.17 5.80
N VAL A 85 -7.67 -1.72 6.20
CA VAL A 85 -7.62 -2.97 6.99
C VAL A 85 -8.25 -2.84 8.38
N GLN A 86 -8.39 -1.61 8.89
CA GLN A 86 -9.13 -1.29 10.12
C GLN A 86 -10.63 -1.04 9.87
N GLY A 87 -11.10 -1.16 8.61
CA GLY A 87 -12.44 -0.78 8.18
C GLY A 87 -12.63 0.73 8.00
N ALA A 88 -11.55 1.52 8.07
CA ALA A 88 -11.63 2.97 8.04
C ALA A 88 -11.69 3.52 6.60
N HIS A 89 -12.56 4.50 6.40
CA HIS A 89 -12.60 5.32 5.21
C HIS A 89 -11.48 6.36 5.27
N PRO A 90 -10.57 6.46 4.28
CA PRO A 90 -9.61 7.55 4.21
C PRO A 90 -10.33 8.89 4.15
N LEU A 91 -9.92 9.83 4.98
CA LEU A 91 -10.50 11.18 5.05
C LEU A 91 -9.59 12.21 4.41
N PHE A 92 -8.38 12.31 4.94
CA PHE A 92 -7.39 13.25 4.45
C PHE A 92 -5.97 12.72 4.58
N PHE A 93 -5.10 13.31 3.79
CA PHE A 93 -3.69 12.99 3.66
C PHE A 93 -2.83 14.23 3.84
N LEU A 94 -1.67 14.03 4.44
CA LEU A 94 -0.59 14.98 4.55
C LEU A 94 0.70 14.29 4.10
N ASP A 95 1.60 15.03 3.44
CA ASP A 95 2.90 14.51 3.04
C ASP A 95 4.06 15.33 3.62
N TYR A 96 5.19 14.68 3.76
CA TYR A 96 6.47 15.31 4.02
C TYR A 96 7.44 14.93 2.91
N TYR A 97 7.91 15.92 2.15
CA TYR A 97 8.89 15.78 1.08
C TYR A 97 10.20 16.42 1.51
N ALA A 98 11.27 15.63 1.65
CA ALA A 98 12.60 16.11 2.05
C ALA A 98 13.63 15.79 0.96
N THR A 99 14.46 16.78 0.61
CA THR A 99 15.47 16.64 -0.44
C THR A 99 16.68 17.54 -0.16
N ALA A 100 17.80 17.33 -0.88
CA ALA A 100 18.95 18.23 -0.80
C ALA A 100 18.61 19.63 -1.30
N LYS A 101 17.90 19.72 -2.44
CA LYS A 101 17.42 20.94 -3.06
C LYS A 101 16.11 20.65 -3.79
N ILE A 102 15.14 21.54 -3.68
CA ILE A 102 13.84 21.38 -4.34
C ILE A 102 14.02 21.60 -5.84
N GLU A 103 13.82 20.54 -6.62
CA GLU A 103 13.69 20.59 -8.07
C GLU A 103 12.19 20.60 -8.39
N SER A 104 11.69 21.74 -8.88
CA SER A 104 10.24 22.01 -9.01
C SER A 104 9.50 20.97 -9.85
N ASP A 105 10.10 20.50 -10.94
CA ASP A 105 9.48 19.49 -11.81
C ASP A 105 9.37 18.13 -11.11
N GLN A 106 10.44 17.71 -10.42
CA GLN A 106 10.48 16.48 -9.65
C GLN A 106 9.45 16.50 -8.51
N ALA A 107 9.44 17.56 -7.71
CA ALA A 107 8.50 17.73 -6.61
C ALA A 107 7.05 17.77 -7.12
N SER A 108 6.79 18.48 -8.22
CA SER A 108 5.45 18.54 -8.83
C SER A 108 4.94 17.18 -9.31
N GLU A 109 5.80 16.34 -9.90
CA GLU A 109 5.44 14.99 -10.31
C GLU A 109 5.17 14.08 -9.10
N VAL A 110 5.94 14.17 -8.01
CA VAL A 110 5.66 13.44 -6.77
C VAL A 110 4.28 13.83 -6.23
N ILE A 111 4.01 15.14 -6.10
CA ILE A 111 2.72 15.62 -5.58
C ILE A 111 1.56 15.29 -6.53
N ALA A 112 1.80 15.27 -7.84
CA ALA A 112 0.79 14.79 -8.80
C ALA A 112 0.42 13.33 -8.58
N GLY A 113 1.41 12.48 -8.27
CA GLY A 113 1.18 11.08 -7.86
C GLY A 113 0.42 10.97 -6.53
N ILE A 114 0.77 11.79 -5.53
CA ILE A 114 0.03 11.86 -4.26
C ILE A 114 -1.43 12.24 -4.52
N ALA A 115 -1.68 13.30 -5.30
CA ALA A 115 -3.03 13.72 -5.63
C ALA A 115 -3.82 12.65 -6.42
N GLU A 116 -3.16 11.88 -7.28
CA GLU A 116 -3.77 10.76 -8.00
C GLU A 116 -4.19 9.64 -7.04
N GLY A 117 -3.30 9.18 -6.16
CA GLY A 117 -3.61 8.19 -5.13
C GLY A 117 -4.71 8.66 -4.17
N CYS A 118 -4.70 9.94 -3.81
CA CYS A 118 -5.74 10.56 -3.00
C CYS A 118 -7.11 10.54 -3.70
N ARG A 119 -7.18 10.84 -5.00
CA ARG A 119 -8.44 10.73 -5.78
C ARG A 119 -8.91 9.29 -5.87
N GLU A 120 -7.99 8.35 -6.12
CA GLU A 120 -8.31 6.92 -6.20
C GLU A 120 -8.87 6.40 -4.88
N SER A 121 -8.27 6.78 -3.76
CA SER A 121 -8.71 6.37 -2.41
C SER A 121 -9.82 7.23 -1.82
N ARG A 122 -10.29 8.29 -2.53
CA ARG A 122 -11.25 9.28 -2.04
C ARG A 122 -10.78 9.97 -0.75
N CYS A 123 -9.51 10.29 -0.70
CA CYS A 123 -8.83 10.97 0.40
C CYS A 123 -8.49 12.40 -0.01
N ALA A 124 -8.72 13.40 0.84
CA ALA A 124 -8.39 14.79 0.50
C ALA A 124 -6.93 15.10 0.85
N LEU A 125 -6.15 15.59 -0.10
CA LEU A 125 -4.83 16.17 0.18
C LEU A 125 -5.05 17.58 0.76
N ILE A 126 -4.87 17.74 2.08
CA ILE A 126 -5.20 19.00 2.78
C ILE A 126 -4.00 19.77 3.30
N GLY A 127 -2.80 19.24 3.15
CA GLY A 127 -1.56 19.88 3.57
C GLY A 127 -0.36 19.00 3.32
N GLY A 128 0.79 19.51 3.69
CA GLY A 128 2.08 18.85 3.59
C GLY A 128 3.20 19.80 3.94
N GLU A 129 4.44 19.31 3.89
CA GLU A 129 5.64 20.08 4.15
C GLU A 129 6.71 19.69 3.13
N SER A 130 7.48 20.69 2.65
CA SER A 130 8.63 20.48 1.77
C SER A 130 9.87 21.06 2.39
N ALA A 131 10.90 20.24 2.62
CA ALA A 131 12.12 20.64 3.30
C ALA A 131 13.36 20.50 2.41
N GLU A 132 14.14 21.59 2.30
CA GLU A 132 15.49 21.54 1.76
C GLU A 132 16.48 21.24 2.89
N MET A 133 17.24 20.17 2.73
CA MET A 133 18.24 19.72 3.69
C MET A 133 19.56 19.43 2.96
N PRO A 134 20.28 20.49 2.53
CA PRO A 134 21.56 20.34 1.84
C PRO A 134 22.56 19.60 2.76
N GLU A 135 23.43 18.81 2.14
CA GLU A 135 24.41 17.93 2.82
C GLU A 135 23.81 16.73 3.56
N HIS A 136 22.52 16.74 3.88
CA HIS A 136 21.81 15.58 4.44
C HIS A 136 21.39 14.58 3.35
N TYR A 137 20.89 15.10 2.24
CA TYR A 137 20.58 14.30 1.04
C TYR A 137 21.60 14.58 -0.07
N ARG A 138 21.82 13.62 -0.97
CA ARG A 138 22.59 13.83 -2.19
C ARG A 138 21.72 14.59 -3.21
N PRO A 139 22.35 15.36 -4.13
CA PRO A 139 21.61 15.97 -5.22
C PRO A 139 20.77 14.94 -6.01
N GLY A 140 19.48 15.22 -6.18
CA GLY A 140 18.52 14.33 -6.86
C GLY A 140 17.86 13.28 -5.96
N ASP A 141 18.41 13.00 -4.76
CA ASP A 141 17.76 12.13 -3.78
C ASP A 141 16.69 12.90 -2.99
N TYR A 142 15.63 12.17 -2.63
CA TYR A 142 14.57 12.67 -1.75
C TYR A 142 13.99 11.54 -0.90
N ASP A 143 13.34 11.94 0.18
CA ASP A 143 12.58 11.04 1.04
C ASP A 143 11.14 11.53 1.20
N LEU A 144 10.24 10.59 1.45
CA LEU A 144 8.81 10.82 1.56
C LEU A 144 8.25 10.16 2.82
N ALA A 145 7.44 10.90 3.57
CA ALA A 145 6.60 10.34 4.61
C ALA A 145 5.15 10.77 4.36
N GLY A 146 4.23 9.82 4.43
CA GLY A 146 2.80 10.03 4.31
C GLY A 146 2.10 9.89 5.65
N PHE A 147 1.07 10.68 5.87
CA PHE A 147 0.21 10.65 7.05
C PHE A 147 -1.23 10.63 6.55
N ALA A 148 -1.91 9.51 6.75
CA ALA A 148 -3.30 9.37 6.38
C ALA A 148 -4.17 9.26 7.64
N ILE A 149 -5.25 10.00 7.67
CA ILE A 149 -6.27 9.89 8.69
C ILE A 149 -7.55 9.39 8.06
N GLY A 150 -8.12 8.37 8.68
CA GLY A 150 -9.40 7.79 8.33
C GLY A 150 -10.35 7.75 9.51
N ALA A 151 -11.59 7.38 9.23
CA ALA A 151 -12.60 7.15 10.27
C ALA A 151 -13.39 5.88 9.96
N VAL A 152 -13.79 5.19 11.02
CA VAL A 152 -14.71 4.06 10.98
C VAL A 152 -15.76 4.22 12.05
N GLU A 153 -17.03 3.93 11.75
CA GLU A 153 -18.05 3.86 12.79
C GLU A 153 -17.68 2.78 13.82
N ARG A 154 -17.81 3.06 15.09
CA ARG A 154 -17.35 2.21 16.18
C ARG A 154 -17.75 0.75 16.06
N GLN A 155 -18.95 0.49 15.59
CA GLN A 155 -19.50 -0.85 15.42
C GLN A 155 -18.94 -1.63 14.22
N TRP A 156 -18.28 -0.94 13.26
CA TRP A 156 -17.74 -1.54 12.02
C TRP A 156 -16.23 -1.71 12.03
N ARG A 157 -15.59 -1.41 13.16
CA ARG A 157 -14.14 -1.52 13.32
C ARG A 157 -13.66 -2.97 13.13
N LEU A 158 -12.56 -3.12 12.40
CA LEU A 158 -11.81 -4.37 12.22
C LEU A 158 -10.50 -4.35 13.03
N PRO A 159 -9.90 -5.52 13.39
CA PRO A 159 -10.50 -6.84 13.25
C PRO A 159 -11.65 -7.08 14.25
N ARG A 160 -12.56 -7.98 13.88
CA ARG A 160 -13.66 -8.42 14.75
C ARG A 160 -13.19 -9.51 15.72
N ASN A 161 -13.90 -9.65 16.82
CA ASN A 161 -13.56 -10.64 17.86
C ASN A 161 -14.26 -12.00 17.63
N ASP A 162 -15.03 -12.17 16.56
CA ASP A 162 -15.86 -13.33 16.24
C ASP A 162 -15.26 -14.27 15.18
N MET A 163 -13.94 -14.17 14.94
CA MET A 163 -13.23 -15.12 14.11
C MET A 163 -13.24 -16.51 14.75
N VAL A 164 -13.53 -17.53 13.95
CA VAL A 164 -13.63 -18.93 14.39
C VAL A 164 -12.89 -19.85 13.44
N ALA A 165 -12.62 -21.07 13.88
CA ALA A 165 -12.09 -22.12 13.00
C ALA A 165 -13.06 -22.37 11.82
N GLY A 166 -12.50 -22.55 10.63
CA GLY A 166 -13.23 -22.68 9.38
C GLY A 166 -13.52 -21.34 8.69
N ASP A 167 -13.25 -20.17 9.31
CA ASP A 167 -13.26 -18.90 8.56
C ASP A 167 -12.21 -18.95 7.47
N VAL A 168 -12.55 -18.41 6.30
CA VAL A 168 -11.73 -18.49 5.09
C VAL A 168 -10.78 -17.32 4.98
N VAL A 169 -9.55 -17.60 4.56
CA VAL A 169 -8.54 -16.58 4.22
C VAL A 169 -8.55 -16.40 2.70
N LEU A 170 -8.93 -15.21 2.26
CA LEU A 170 -8.84 -14.78 0.86
C LEU A 170 -7.60 -13.91 0.66
N GLY A 171 -7.03 -13.93 -0.56
CA GLY A 171 -5.93 -13.07 -0.97
C GLY A 171 -6.32 -12.23 -2.18
N LEU A 172 -5.96 -10.95 -2.18
CA LEU A 172 -6.11 -10.06 -3.33
C LEU A 172 -4.74 -9.87 -3.98
N ALA A 173 -4.69 -10.00 -5.30
CA ALA A 173 -3.46 -9.89 -6.07
C ALA A 173 -2.76 -8.54 -5.87
N SER A 174 -1.44 -8.56 -5.85
CA SER A 174 -0.61 -7.35 -5.93
C SER A 174 -0.37 -6.94 -7.39
N ASN A 175 0.07 -5.69 -7.59
CA ASN A 175 0.56 -5.21 -8.90
C ASN A 175 2.05 -5.55 -9.15
N GLY A 176 2.61 -6.52 -8.43
CA GLY A 176 4.04 -6.82 -8.41
C GLY A 176 4.63 -6.61 -7.02
N ILE A 177 5.86 -6.12 -6.95
CA ILE A 177 6.63 -6.03 -5.69
C ILE A 177 6.01 -5.03 -4.68
N HIS A 178 5.24 -4.04 -5.15
CA HIS A 178 4.77 -2.89 -4.38
C HIS A 178 5.93 -1.98 -3.93
N ALA A 179 6.05 -1.68 -2.63
CA ALA A 179 7.09 -0.79 -2.12
C ALA A 179 8.13 -1.48 -1.22
N ASN A 180 7.92 -2.74 -0.82
CA ASN A 180 8.79 -3.46 0.11
C ASN A 180 9.80 -4.39 -0.58
N GLY A 181 10.95 -4.64 0.08
CA GLY A 181 11.97 -5.56 -0.43
C GLY A 181 12.97 -4.95 -1.42
N PHE A 182 12.90 -3.66 -1.75
CA PHE A 182 13.73 -3.03 -2.77
C PHE A 182 15.22 -2.93 -2.42
N SER A 183 15.61 -3.02 -1.17
CA SER A 183 17.03 -3.16 -0.81
C SER A 183 17.64 -4.45 -1.39
N LEU A 184 16.88 -5.55 -1.34
CA LEU A 184 17.28 -6.83 -1.91
C LEU A 184 17.22 -6.81 -3.45
N VAL A 185 16.16 -6.25 -4.04
CA VAL A 185 16.05 -6.05 -5.50
C VAL A 185 17.28 -5.30 -6.04
N ARG A 186 17.65 -4.19 -5.42
CA ARG A 186 18.82 -3.39 -5.80
C ARG A 186 20.14 -4.15 -5.63
N LYS A 187 20.24 -5.00 -4.61
CA LYS A 187 21.40 -5.88 -4.45
C LYS A 187 21.48 -6.86 -5.62
N ILE A 188 20.40 -7.55 -5.95
CA ILE A 188 20.34 -8.49 -7.08
C ILE A 188 20.69 -7.79 -8.39
N MET A 189 20.11 -6.62 -8.67
CA MET A 189 20.44 -5.84 -9.87
C MET A 189 21.93 -5.53 -9.97
N ARG A 190 22.58 -5.13 -8.87
CA ARG A 190 24.04 -4.86 -8.87
C ARG A 190 24.86 -6.12 -9.10
N ASP A 191 24.50 -7.23 -8.43
CA ASP A 191 25.23 -8.49 -8.52
C ASP A 191 25.15 -9.06 -9.94
N GLU A 192 24.00 -8.93 -10.60
CA GLU A 192 23.73 -9.36 -11.98
C GLU A 192 24.12 -8.29 -13.04
N LYS A 193 24.58 -7.11 -12.62
CA LYS A 193 24.96 -5.97 -13.50
C LYS A 193 23.81 -5.52 -14.42
N LEU A 194 22.59 -5.51 -13.91
CA LEU A 194 21.40 -5.10 -14.64
C LEU A 194 21.15 -3.59 -14.47
N GLU A 195 20.78 -2.95 -15.58
CA GLU A 195 20.36 -1.55 -15.62
C GLU A 195 18.84 -1.44 -15.79
N LEU A 196 18.27 -0.34 -15.33
CA LEU A 196 16.81 -0.12 -15.38
C LEU A 196 16.26 -0.08 -16.82
N ALA A 197 17.09 0.28 -17.79
CA ALA A 197 16.72 0.33 -19.22
C ALA A 197 16.80 -1.04 -19.92
N ASP A 198 17.44 -2.04 -19.30
CA ASP A 198 17.55 -3.37 -19.88
C ASP A 198 16.18 -4.04 -19.99
N PRO A 199 15.99 -4.96 -20.94
CA PRO A 199 14.81 -5.84 -20.95
C PRO A 199 14.72 -6.63 -19.65
N ALA A 200 13.52 -6.72 -19.08
CA ALA A 200 13.31 -7.50 -17.85
C ALA A 200 13.52 -9.00 -18.13
N PRO A 201 14.41 -9.72 -17.40
CA PRO A 201 14.66 -11.15 -17.66
C PRO A 201 13.43 -12.05 -17.56
N PHE A 202 12.43 -11.61 -16.81
CA PHE A 202 11.16 -12.32 -16.56
C PHE A 202 9.97 -11.76 -17.37
N ALA A 203 10.18 -10.68 -18.16
CA ALA A 203 9.19 -10.02 -18.99
C ALA A 203 9.88 -9.22 -20.12
N SER A 204 10.45 -9.91 -21.09
CA SER A 204 11.34 -9.34 -22.11
C SER A 204 10.73 -8.22 -22.97
N GLU A 205 9.40 -8.13 -23.01
CA GLU A 205 8.67 -7.06 -23.71
C GLU A 205 8.65 -5.72 -22.94
N GLN A 206 9.16 -5.69 -21.71
CA GLN A 206 9.19 -4.53 -20.85
C GLN A 206 10.61 -4.22 -20.41
N SER A 207 10.89 -2.94 -20.15
CA SER A 207 12.12 -2.58 -19.45
C SER A 207 12.09 -3.09 -18.01
N LEU A 208 13.27 -3.29 -17.43
CA LEU A 208 13.38 -3.68 -16.03
C LEU A 208 12.71 -2.64 -15.10
N ALA A 209 12.81 -1.35 -15.47
CA ALA A 209 12.10 -0.28 -14.76
C ALA A 209 10.57 -0.46 -14.81
N ASP A 210 9.97 -0.78 -15.96
CA ASP A 210 8.53 -1.00 -16.09
C ASP A 210 8.07 -2.19 -15.26
N ALA A 211 8.84 -3.28 -15.32
CA ALA A 211 8.48 -4.52 -14.66
C ALA A 211 8.65 -4.50 -13.13
N LEU A 212 9.66 -3.75 -12.61
CA LEU A 212 9.93 -3.67 -11.17
C LEU A 212 9.18 -2.55 -10.47
N LEU A 213 8.96 -1.41 -11.15
CA LEU A 213 8.51 -0.17 -10.53
C LEU A 213 7.01 0.10 -10.70
N ALA A 214 6.22 -0.93 -10.97
CA ALA A 214 4.76 -0.81 -10.95
C ALA A 214 4.30 -0.20 -9.60
N PRO A 215 3.29 0.71 -9.62
CA PRO A 215 2.81 1.32 -8.39
C PRO A 215 2.13 0.29 -7.49
N THR A 216 2.21 0.52 -6.19
CA THR A 216 1.47 -0.24 -5.18
C THR A 216 -0.03 -0.12 -5.45
N ARG A 217 -0.74 -1.26 -5.43
CA ARG A 217 -2.19 -1.28 -5.65
C ARG A 217 -2.92 -0.64 -4.49
N ILE A 218 -3.89 0.22 -4.79
CA ILE A 218 -4.82 0.82 -3.83
C ILE A 218 -6.09 -0.03 -3.80
N TYR A 219 -6.38 -0.66 -2.66
CA TYR A 219 -7.53 -1.56 -2.49
C TYR A 219 -8.77 -0.89 -1.89
N THR A 220 -8.66 0.37 -1.48
CA THR A 220 -9.67 1.05 -0.67
C THR A 220 -11.06 1.07 -1.30
N ARG A 221 -11.18 1.29 -2.63
CA ARG A 221 -12.50 1.42 -3.29
C ARG A 221 -13.28 0.11 -3.33
N SER A 222 -12.64 -0.98 -3.70
CA SER A 222 -13.27 -2.31 -3.79
C SER A 222 -13.64 -2.82 -2.41
N ILE A 223 -12.72 -2.69 -1.44
CA ILE A 223 -12.94 -3.13 -0.06
C ILE A 223 -14.03 -2.31 0.63
N LEU A 224 -13.98 -0.98 0.57
CA LEU A 224 -15.01 -0.14 1.21
C LEU A 224 -16.40 -0.33 0.61
N LYS A 225 -16.49 -0.63 -0.69
CA LYS A 225 -17.77 -1.04 -1.30
C LYS A 225 -18.26 -2.37 -0.71
N LEU A 226 -17.39 -3.37 -0.57
CA LEU A 226 -17.75 -4.64 0.06
C LEU A 226 -18.23 -4.43 1.50
N LEU A 227 -17.47 -3.72 2.32
CA LEU A 227 -17.81 -3.42 3.72
C LEU A 227 -19.14 -2.65 3.87
N GLY A 228 -19.48 -1.83 2.87
CA GLY A 228 -20.78 -1.12 2.83
C GLY A 228 -21.98 -2.03 2.48
N HIS A 229 -21.75 -3.24 1.96
CA HIS A 229 -22.80 -4.17 1.55
C HIS A 229 -22.98 -5.35 2.51
N THR A 230 -21.93 -5.70 3.28
CA THR A 230 -21.94 -6.91 4.10
C THR A 230 -21.04 -6.75 5.31
N ASP A 231 -21.32 -7.55 6.35
CA ASP A 231 -20.55 -7.65 7.59
C ASP A 231 -19.76 -8.98 7.72
N VAL A 232 -19.60 -9.72 6.62
CA VAL A 232 -18.94 -11.03 6.61
C VAL A 232 -17.42 -10.97 6.73
N VAL A 233 -16.82 -9.80 6.50
CA VAL A 233 -15.38 -9.56 6.66
C VAL A 233 -15.06 -9.41 8.15
N LYS A 234 -14.15 -10.24 8.65
CA LYS A 234 -13.79 -10.27 10.06
C LYS A 234 -12.43 -9.63 10.35
N GLY A 235 -11.52 -9.66 9.39
CA GLY A 235 -10.20 -9.01 9.51
C GLY A 235 -9.50 -8.92 8.17
N MET A 236 -8.54 -8.03 8.07
CA MET A 236 -7.73 -7.84 6.86
C MET A 236 -6.30 -7.48 7.24
N ALA A 237 -5.33 -7.86 6.41
CA ALA A 237 -3.94 -7.45 6.56
C ALA A 237 -3.36 -6.99 5.22
N HIS A 238 -2.77 -5.80 5.22
CA HIS A 238 -1.96 -5.28 4.13
C HIS A 238 -0.60 -5.97 4.15
N ILE A 239 -0.20 -6.59 3.05
CA ILE A 239 1.04 -7.36 2.98
C ILE A 239 2.20 -6.45 2.58
N THR A 240 2.95 -6.03 3.57
CA THR A 240 4.10 -5.12 3.47
C THR A 240 5.39 -5.82 3.95
N GLY A 241 6.33 -5.07 4.54
CA GLY A 241 7.53 -5.66 5.14
C GLY A 241 7.19 -6.71 6.19
N GLY A 242 7.86 -7.84 6.15
CA GLY A 242 7.53 -9.04 6.92
C GLY A 242 6.65 -10.04 6.16
N GLY A 243 6.10 -9.64 4.98
CA GLY A 243 5.30 -10.50 4.12
C GLY A 243 4.04 -11.03 4.79
N MET A 244 3.45 -12.08 4.22
CA MET A 244 2.25 -12.69 4.79
C MET A 244 2.49 -13.28 6.19
N ILE A 245 3.69 -13.81 6.43
CA ILE A 245 4.06 -14.47 7.69
C ILE A 245 3.95 -13.53 8.89
N ASP A 246 4.36 -12.28 8.75
CA ASP A 246 4.39 -11.33 9.87
C ASP A 246 3.18 -10.37 9.88
N ASN A 247 2.46 -10.21 8.75
CA ASN A 247 1.34 -9.28 8.67
C ASN A 247 -0.01 -9.92 8.98
N LEU A 248 -0.34 -11.09 8.43
CA LEU A 248 -1.64 -11.74 8.70
C LEU A 248 -1.85 -12.07 10.19
N PRO A 249 -0.84 -12.52 10.97
CA PRO A 249 -1.03 -12.79 12.40
C PRO A 249 -1.47 -11.60 13.23
N ARG A 250 -1.22 -10.36 12.78
CA ARG A 250 -1.60 -9.13 13.52
C ARG A 250 -3.11 -8.99 13.72
N VAL A 251 -3.89 -9.65 12.87
CA VAL A 251 -5.36 -9.57 12.90
C VAL A 251 -6.01 -10.84 13.44
N LEU A 252 -5.25 -11.91 13.62
CA LEU A 252 -5.77 -13.19 14.09
C LEU A 252 -5.93 -13.20 15.61
N PRO A 253 -6.99 -13.82 16.15
CA PRO A 253 -7.13 -14.01 17.59
C PRO A 253 -6.14 -15.06 18.13
N LYS A 254 -5.86 -14.98 19.41
CA LYS A 254 -5.08 -16.02 20.11
C LYS A 254 -5.73 -17.39 19.93
N GLY A 255 -4.93 -18.43 19.75
CA GLY A 255 -5.42 -19.80 19.58
C GLY A 255 -5.87 -20.14 18.16
N MET A 256 -5.63 -19.25 17.18
CA MET A 256 -5.91 -19.48 15.75
C MET A 256 -4.63 -19.46 14.93
N VAL A 257 -4.61 -20.31 13.92
CA VAL A 257 -3.56 -20.41 12.90
C VAL A 257 -4.22 -20.28 11.53
N ALA A 258 -3.68 -19.42 10.68
CA ALA A 258 -4.07 -19.39 9.26
C ALA A 258 -3.26 -20.46 8.51
N ARG A 259 -3.91 -21.49 7.99
CA ARG A 259 -3.31 -22.45 7.07
C ARG A 259 -3.52 -21.98 5.65
N VAL A 260 -2.42 -21.76 4.96
CA VAL A 260 -2.39 -21.19 3.61
C VAL A 260 -1.71 -22.18 2.67
N ASP A 261 -2.36 -22.47 1.54
CA ASP A 261 -1.79 -23.30 0.47
C ASP A 261 -1.04 -22.38 -0.53
N ALA A 262 0.27 -22.52 -0.62
CA ALA A 262 1.11 -21.78 -1.59
C ALA A 262 0.77 -22.12 -3.05
N GLY A 263 0.16 -23.25 -3.32
CA GLY A 263 -0.33 -23.66 -4.65
C GLY A 263 -1.64 -22.97 -5.05
N SER A 264 -2.33 -22.30 -4.13
CA SER A 264 -3.64 -21.68 -4.39
C SER A 264 -3.60 -20.41 -5.24
N TRP A 265 -2.42 -19.80 -5.42
CA TRP A 265 -2.24 -18.66 -6.33
C TRP A 265 -0.98 -18.79 -7.16
N ARG A 266 -0.96 -18.11 -8.29
CA ARG A 266 0.22 -18.03 -9.14
C ARG A 266 0.98 -16.73 -8.85
N ALA A 267 2.16 -16.87 -8.28
CA ALA A 267 3.05 -15.71 -8.08
C ALA A 267 3.44 -15.09 -9.44
N PRO A 268 3.43 -13.76 -9.58
CA PRO A 268 3.95 -13.08 -10.77
C PRO A 268 5.41 -13.48 -11.08
N PRO A 269 5.81 -13.52 -12.37
CA PRO A 269 7.14 -13.99 -12.79
C PRO A 269 8.32 -13.29 -12.12
N VAL A 270 8.16 -12.03 -11.71
CA VAL A 270 9.17 -11.27 -10.98
C VAL A 270 9.61 -11.96 -9.69
N PHE A 271 8.69 -12.63 -8.97
CA PHE A 271 9.03 -13.30 -7.71
C PHE A 271 9.81 -14.58 -7.93
N LEU A 272 9.50 -15.34 -9.00
CA LEU A 272 10.29 -16.50 -9.38
C LEU A 272 11.71 -16.09 -9.77
N TRP A 273 11.84 -15.04 -10.56
CA TRP A 273 13.14 -14.48 -10.93
C TRP A 273 13.95 -14.03 -9.69
N LEU A 274 13.33 -13.32 -8.75
CA LEU A 274 13.97 -12.90 -7.50
C LEU A 274 14.41 -14.10 -6.66
N TYR A 275 13.60 -15.14 -6.60
CA TYR A 275 13.90 -16.39 -5.89
C TYR A 275 15.13 -17.09 -6.47
N GLU A 276 15.13 -17.33 -7.80
CA GLU A 276 16.18 -18.07 -8.51
C GLU A 276 17.51 -17.30 -8.53
N VAL A 277 17.47 -16.05 -9.01
CA VAL A 277 18.67 -15.23 -9.19
C VAL A 277 19.23 -14.75 -7.85
N GLY A 278 18.36 -14.39 -6.92
CA GLY A 278 18.74 -14.02 -5.55
C GLY A 278 19.20 -15.20 -4.69
N LYS A 279 18.99 -16.44 -5.15
CA LYS A 279 19.27 -17.67 -4.40
C LYS A 279 18.66 -17.62 -3.00
N LEU A 280 17.44 -17.14 -2.93
CA LEU A 280 16.73 -16.90 -1.68
C LEU A 280 16.09 -18.20 -1.16
N LYS A 281 15.93 -18.30 0.14
CA LYS A 281 15.13 -19.38 0.71
C LYS A 281 13.64 -19.05 0.61
N PRO A 282 12.73 -20.04 0.50
CA PRO A 282 11.28 -19.79 0.46
C PRO A 282 10.78 -18.91 1.62
N GLU A 283 11.25 -19.14 2.84
CA GLU A 283 10.91 -18.33 4.00
C GLU A 283 11.38 -16.87 3.89
N GLU A 284 12.53 -16.62 3.29
CA GLU A 284 13.05 -15.28 3.06
C GLU A 284 12.21 -14.53 2.02
N MET A 285 11.79 -15.23 0.95
CA MET A 285 10.85 -14.69 -0.02
C MET A 285 9.55 -14.24 0.63
N LEU A 286 8.93 -15.12 1.42
CA LEU A 286 7.65 -14.88 2.10
C LEU A 286 7.71 -13.83 3.21
N ARG A 287 8.90 -13.51 3.73
CA ARG A 287 9.11 -12.43 4.70
C ARG A 287 9.50 -11.10 4.04
N THR A 288 10.19 -11.16 2.90
CA THR A 288 10.67 -9.96 2.23
C THR A 288 9.63 -9.38 1.29
N PHE A 289 8.87 -10.23 0.61
CA PHE A 289 7.98 -9.85 -0.47
C PHE A 289 6.54 -10.28 -0.22
N ASN A 290 5.61 -9.64 -0.93
CA ASN A 290 4.20 -10.03 -0.95
C ASN A 290 3.93 -11.30 -1.76
N CYS A 291 4.89 -11.76 -2.58
CA CYS A 291 4.81 -12.95 -3.44
C CYS A 291 3.55 -13.03 -4.32
N GLY A 292 2.98 -11.87 -4.67
CA GLY A 292 1.79 -11.77 -5.52
C GLY A 292 0.47 -11.52 -4.77
N ILE A 293 0.48 -11.53 -3.43
CA ILE A 293 -0.68 -11.23 -2.58
C ILE A 293 -0.42 -9.93 -1.83
N GLY A 294 -1.08 -8.85 -2.23
CA GLY A 294 -0.88 -7.54 -1.58
C GLY A 294 -1.82 -7.27 -0.39
N MET A 295 -2.93 -8.01 -0.32
CA MET A 295 -3.91 -7.89 0.76
C MET A 295 -4.46 -9.26 1.11
N THR A 296 -4.65 -9.56 2.40
CA THR A 296 -5.39 -10.73 2.85
C THR A 296 -6.65 -10.33 3.59
N MET A 297 -7.68 -11.18 3.54
CA MET A 297 -8.99 -10.95 4.15
C MET A 297 -9.51 -12.22 4.80
N VAL A 298 -9.93 -12.16 6.05
CA VAL A 298 -10.61 -13.24 6.75
C VAL A 298 -12.11 -13.02 6.65
N VAL A 299 -12.83 -13.99 6.12
CA VAL A 299 -14.29 -13.92 5.89
C VAL A 299 -15.00 -15.14 6.46
N THR A 300 -16.28 -14.96 6.79
CA THR A 300 -17.15 -16.08 7.18
C THR A 300 -17.24 -17.13 6.07
N ALA A 301 -16.98 -18.40 6.37
CA ALA A 301 -16.84 -19.50 5.41
C ALA A 301 -17.96 -19.56 4.35
N ASN A 302 -19.23 -19.55 4.79
CA ASN A 302 -20.39 -19.67 3.91
C ASN A 302 -20.54 -18.51 2.90
N TYR A 303 -19.78 -17.43 3.05
CA TYR A 303 -19.82 -16.25 2.17
C TYR A 303 -18.53 -16.05 1.38
N ALA A 304 -17.57 -16.99 1.46
CA ALA A 304 -16.28 -16.85 0.78
C ALA A 304 -16.47 -16.70 -0.75
N ASP A 305 -17.22 -17.61 -1.39
CA ASP A 305 -17.46 -17.57 -2.83
C ASP A 305 -18.20 -16.31 -3.28
N ALA A 306 -19.21 -15.88 -2.51
CA ALA A 306 -19.94 -14.64 -2.80
C ALA A 306 -19.03 -13.41 -2.66
N THR A 307 -18.14 -13.40 -1.67
CA THR A 307 -17.16 -12.33 -1.46
C THR A 307 -16.13 -12.29 -2.59
N MET A 308 -15.62 -13.44 -3.03
CA MET A 308 -14.71 -13.54 -4.17
C MET A 308 -15.37 -13.03 -5.45
N THR A 309 -16.59 -13.46 -5.72
CA THR A 309 -17.38 -13.01 -6.89
C THR A 309 -17.55 -11.50 -6.86
N TYR A 310 -18.02 -10.94 -5.73
CA TYR A 310 -18.22 -9.50 -5.58
C TYR A 310 -16.94 -8.69 -5.83
N LEU A 311 -15.82 -9.09 -5.21
CA LEU A 311 -14.55 -8.40 -5.38
C LEU A 311 -14.03 -8.50 -6.82
N THR A 312 -14.24 -9.66 -7.48
CA THR A 312 -13.87 -9.85 -8.90
C THR A 312 -14.68 -8.90 -9.80
N GLU A 313 -15.97 -8.70 -9.54
CA GLU A 313 -16.81 -7.73 -10.24
C GLU A 313 -16.37 -6.27 -9.99
N GLN A 314 -15.67 -6.01 -8.86
CA GLN A 314 -15.04 -4.71 -8.60
C GLN A 314 -13.64 -4.57 -9.22
N GLY A 315 -13.15 -5.56 -9.98
CA GLY A 315 -11.87 -5.54 -10.68
C GLY A 315 -10.69 -6.08 -9.88
N GLU A 316 -10.94 -6.78 -8.78
CA GLU A 316 -9.90 -7.48 -8.03
C GLU A 316 -9.65 -8.89 -8.60
N THR A 317 -8.40 -9.34 -8.55
CA THR A 317 -8.09 -10.76 -8.70
C THR A 317 -8.01 -11.36 -7.30
N VAL A 318 -8.87 -12.34 -7.03
CA VAL A 318 -9.04 -12.89 -5.67
C VAL A 318 -8.74 -14.39 -5.68
N TYR A 319 -8.03 -14.83 -4.66
CA TYR A 319 -7.64 -16.22 -4.44
C TYR A 319 -8.21 -16.74 -3.13
N TYR A 320 -8.63 -17.99 -3.11
CA TYR A 320 -8.89 -18.73 -1.89
C TYR A 320 -7.56 -19.28 -1.37
N LEU A 321 -7.02 -18.68 -0.31
CA LEU A 321 -5.70 -19.04 0.19
C LEU A 321 -5.74 -20.22 1.17
N GLY A 322 -6.82 -20.35 1.93
CA GLY A 322 -6.96 -21.37 2.97
C GLY A 322 -7.96 -20.98 4.04
N GLU A 323 -7.75 -21.47 5.27
CA GLU A 323 -8.72 -21.31 6.36
C GLU A 323 -8.04 -21.12 7.73
N LEU A 324 -8.81 -20.63 8.69
CA LEU A 324 -8.39 -20.57 10.08
C LEU A 324 -8.61 -21.93 10.76
N THR A 325 -7.62 -22.40 11.50
CA THR A 325 -7.66 -23.63 12.29
C THR A 325 -7.30 -23.34 13.76
N PRO A 326 -7.79 -24.13 14.72
CA PRO A 326 -7.32 -24.06 16.09
C PRO A 326 -5.82 -24.41 16.16
N GLY A 327 -5.07 -23.69 16.97
CA GLY A 327 -3.64 -23.97 17.11
C GLY A 327 -2.97 -23.03 18.11
N ASP A 328 -1.67 -23.17 18.25
CA ASP A 328 -0.85 -22.32 19.11
C ASP A 328 -0.45 -21.05 18.35
N GLY A 329 -1.42 -20.17 18.13
CA GLY A 329 -1.29 -18.93 17.37
C GLY A 329 -1.46 -17.67 18.20
N PRO A 330 -1.41 -16.47 17.55
CA PRO A 330 -1.61 -16.26 16.11
C PRO A 330 -0.33 -16.52 15.29
N ARG A 331 -0.47 -17.26 14.19
CA ARG A 331 0.60 -17.47 13.19
C ARG A 331 0.02 -17.90 11.84
N VAL A 332 0.88 -17.90 10.82
CA VAL A 332 0.59 -18.47 9.50
C VAL A 332 1.42 -19.73 9.31
N GLU A 333 0.78 -20.79 8.85
CA GLU A 333 1.43 -22.00 8.34
C GLU A 333 1.18 -22.07 6.84
N ILE A 334 2.26 -22.10 6.04
CA ILE A 334 2.19 -22.14 4.58
C ILE A 334 2.63 -23.51 4.12
N GLU A 335 1.73 -24.22 3.44
CA GLU A 335 1.94 -25.56 2.88
C GLU A 335 2.23 -25.47 1.37
N GLY A 336 2.85 -26.50 0.78
CA GLY A 336 3.04 -26.57 -0.68
C GLY A 336 4.20 -25.73 -1.21
N MET A 337 5.17 -25.35 -0.38
CA MET A 337 6.38 -24.61 -0.82
C MET A 337 7.49 -25.51 -1.38
N ASP A 338 7.30 -26.82 -1.37
CA ASP A 338 8.32 -27.82 -1.74
C ASP A 338 8.35 -28.14 -3.25
N GLY A 339 7.99 -27.15 -4.12
CA GLY A 339 7.90 -27.30 -5.56
C GLY A 339 8.83 -26.41 -6.35
#